data_d4bdab9b7fc69e1722f0a29ee1663054
#
_entry.id   d4bdab9b7fc69e1722f0a29ee1663054
#
_cell.length_a   1.000
_cell.length_b   1.000
_cell.length_c   1.000
_cell.angle_alpha   90.00
_cell.angle_beta   90.00
_cell.angle_gamma   90.00
#
_symmetry.space_group_name_H-M   'P 1'
#
loop_
_entity.id
_entity.type
_entity.pdbx_description
1 polymer ?
#
loop_
_entity_poly.entity_id
_entity_poly.type
_entity_poly.pdbx_seq_one_letter_code
_entity_poly.pdbx_strand_id
1 'polypeptide(L)'
;MGRMIEEIALSRGHEIVSIIDANNQTDFESAAFASADVAIEFTTPQAAYGNYLKAFARGVKVVSGSTGWQEAHGAEIERLCQEEGHTLFWSSNFSVGVALFSAVNRQLAKLMNGFPQYDVELTETHHIHKLDAPSGTAITLAQDIIDQLDRKDGWVQGEQHLADGSLIPSRQTSERQLPINSIRRDEVPGIHSVTYESEADSITITHDAHSRRGFALGAVLAAEYTKTHHGLLTMDLLFPF
;
A
#
# COMPACT_ATOMS: atom_id res chain seq x y z
N MET A 1 -12.85 -0.07 -6.92
CA MET A 1 -11.86 1.05 -7.02
C MET A 1 -12.24 2.02 -8.15
N GLY A 2 -12.37 1.61 -9.39
CA GLY A 2 -12.51 2.49 -10.55
C GLY A 2 -13.54 3.62 -10.40
N ARG A 3 -14.79 3.33 -9.98
CA ARG A 3 -15.83 4.37 -9.78
C ARG A 3 -15.47 5.43 -8.74
N MET A 4 -14.79 5.03 -7.65
CA MET A 4 -14.34 6.00 -6.63
C MET A 4 -13.20 6.88 -7.15
N ILE A 5 -12.30 6.30 -7.94
CA ILE A 5 -11.20 7.03 -8.59
C ILE A 5 -11.78 8.05 -9.59
N GLU A 6 -12.74 7.64 -10.43
CA GLU A 6 -13.44 8.51 -11.37
C GLU A 6 -14.11 9.69 -10.65
N GLU A 7 -14.90 9.43 -9.60
CA GLU A 7 -15.56 10.47 -8.80
C GLU A 7 -14.56 11.48 -8.22
N ILE A 8 -13.45 10.99 -7.64
CA ILE A 8 -12.43 11.84 -7.02
C ILE A 8 -11.69 12.64 -8.11
N ALA A 9 -11.31 12.01 -9.23
CA ALA A 9 -10.63 12.68 -10.33
C ALA A 9 -11.49 13.83 -10.91
N LEU A 10 -12.77 13.57 -11.18
CA LEU A 10 -13.71 14.61 -11.62
C LEU A 10 -13.86 15.75 -10.61
N SER A 11 -13.97 15.44 -9.31
CA SER A 11 -14.05 16.45 -8.25
C SER A 11 -12.80 17.33 -8.13
N ARG A 12 -11.66 16.83 -8.60
CA ARG A 12 -10.38 17.54 -8.63
C ARG A 12 -10.13 18.27 -9.97
N GLY A 13 -11.09 18.25 -10.89
CA GLY A 13 -11.03 18.96 -12.14
C GLY A 13 -10.35 18.21 -13.28
N HIS A 14 -10.15 16.90 -13.15
CA HIS A 14 -9.64 16.06 -14.22
C HIS A 14 -10.76 15.63 -15.18
N GLU A 15 -10.39 15.36 -16.41
CA GLU A 15 -11.28 14.78 -17.43
C GLU A 15 -11.03 13.26 -17.54
N ILE A 16 -12.11 12.48 -17.62
CA ILE A 16 -12.05 11.04 -17.86
C ILE A 16 -12.28 10.81 -19.36
N VAL A 17 -11.21 10.59 -20.10
CA VAL A 17 -11.25 10.44 -21.56
C VAL A 17 -11.54 9.01 -22.01
N SER A 18 -11.29 8.01 -21.15
CA SER A 18 -11.54 6.59 -21.46
C SER A 18 -11.76 5.79 -20.17
N ILE A 19 -12.68 4.81 -20.21
CA ILE A 19 -12.88 3.81 -19.16
C ILE A 19 -12.83 2.44 -19.83
N ILE A 20 -11.87 1.61 -19.45
CA ILE A 20 -11.62 0.31 -20.04
C ILE A 20 -11.87 -0.79 -19.02
N ASP A 21 -12.63 -1.81 -19.40
CA ASP A 21 -12.84 -3.04 -18.63
C ASP A 21 -12.63 -4.30 -19.50
N ALA A 22 -13.02 -5.46 -18.99
CA ALA A 22 -12.87 -6.73 -19.72
C ALA A 22 -13.66 -6.81 -21.02
N ASN A 23 -14.69 -5.96 -21.20
CA ASN A 23 -15.63 -6.06 -22.33
C ASN A 23 -15.26 -5.12 -23.49
N ASN A 24 -14.41 -4.11 -23.25
CA ASN A 24 -14.03 -3.10 -24.26
C ASN A 24 -12.50 -2.93 -24.40
N GLN A 25 -11.76 -4.01 -24.34
CA GLN A 25 -10.28 -4.02 -24.43
C GLN A 25 -9.74 -3.38 -25.73
N THR A 26 -10.56 -3.30 -26.81
CA THR A 26 -10.21 -2.62 -28.05
C THR A 26 -10.05 -1.11 -27.88
N ASP A 27 -10.59 -0.52 -26.81
CA ASP A 27 -10.51 0.92 -26.54
C ASP A 27 -9.10 1.39 -26.19
N PHE A 28 -8.17 0.49 -25.87
CA PHE A 28 -6.74 0.81 -25.81
C PHE A 28 -6.21 1.37 -27.15
N GLU A 29 -6.82 0.97 -28.28
CA GLU A 29 -6.44 1.44 -29.61
C GLU A 29 -7.11 2.77 -30.00
N SER A 30 -8.04 3.29 -29.18
CA SER A 30 -8.79 4.51 -29.47
C SER A 30 -7.93 5.77 -29.39
N ALA A 31 -8.34 6.80 -30.16
CA ALA A 31 -7.72 8.13 -30.06
C ALA A 31 -7.98 8.78 -28.68
N ALA A 32 -9.13 8.46 -28.07
CA ALA A 32 -9.46 8.93 -26.73
C ALA A 32 -8.47 8.40 -25.69
N PHE A 33 -8.19 7.10 -25.69
CA PHE A 33 -7.18 6.53 -24.78
C PHE A 33 -5.79 7.14 -25.03
N ALA A 34 -5.38 7.27 -26.29
CA ALA A 34 -4.07 7.83 -26.64
C ALA A 34 -3.92 9.32 -26.26
N SER A 35 -5.02 10.03 -25.98
CA SER A 35 -5.00 11.42 -25.51
C SER A 35 -4.86 11.54 -23.97
N ALA A 36 -4.89 10.43 -23.25
CA ALA A 36 -4.75 10.44 -21.79
C ALA A 36 -3.32 10.79 -21.37
N ASP A 37 -3.15 11.64 -20.36
CA ASP A 37 -1.86 11.89 -19.72
C ASP A 37 -1.40 10.67 -18.92
N VAL A 38 -2.33 10.04 -18.19
CA VAL A 38 -2.07 8.92 -17.27
C VAL A 38 -3.26 7.95 -17.25
N ALA A 39 -3.00 6.66 -17.30
CA ALA A 39 -3.97 5.60 -17.09
C ALA A 39 -3.86 5.07 -15.64
N ILE A 40 -4.99 4.98 -14.91
CA ILE A 40 -5.03 4.41 -13.56
C ILE A 40 -5.58 2.98 -13.63
N GLU A 41 -4.78 2.00 -13.23
CA GLU A 41 -5.03 0.58 -13.40
C GLU A 41 -5.21 -0.12 -12.03
N PHE A 42 -6.37 -0.75 -11.84
CA PHE A 42 -6.70 -1.59 -10.68
C PHE A 42 -7.50 -2.81 -11.17
N THR A 43 -6.81 -3.77 -11.78
CA THR A 43 -7.41 -4.98 -12.33
C THR A 43 -6.98 -6.24 -11.56
N THR A 44 -6.50 -7.25 -12.25
CA THR A 44 -6.06 -8.51 -11.69
C THR A 44 -4.57 -8.75 -11.96
N PRO A 45 -3.87 -9.60 -11.18
CA PRO A 45 -2.48 -9.95 -11.41
C PRO A 45 -2.20 -10.39 -12.86
N GLN A 46 -3.13 -11.15 -13.44
CA GLN A 46 -3.00 -11.72 -14.79
C GLN A 46 -3.16 -10.67 -15.89
N ALA A 47 -3.98 -9.63 -15.65
CA ALA A 47 -4.27 -8.60 -16.66
C ALA A 47 -3.29 -7.42 -16.60
N ALA A 48 -2.76 -7.10 -15.43
CA ALA A 48 -2.00 -5.90 -15.15
C ALA A 48 -0.84 -5.67 -16.12
N TYR A 49 0.05 -6.66 -16.25
CA TYR A 49 1.20 -6.56 -17.13
C TYR A 49 0.81 -6.29 -18.59
N GLY A 50 -0.17 -7.04 -19.14
CA GLY A 50 -0.67 -6.81 -20.50
C GLY A 50 -1.29 -5.42 -20.69
N ASN A 51 -1.96 -4.87 -19.66
CA ASN A 51 -2.52 -3.53 -19.68
C ASN A 51 -1.40 -2.46 -19.69
N TYR A 52 -0.30 -2.67 -18.96
CA TYR A 52 0.85 -1.75 -18.99
C TYR A 52 1.46 -1.67 -20.39
N LEU A 53 1.71 -2.82 -21.03
CA LEU A 53 2.27 -2.85 -22.37
C LEU A 53 1.38 -2.14 -23.40
N LYS A 54 0.05 -2.32 -23.31
CA LYS A 54 -0.91 -1.61 -24.19
C LYS A 54 -0.87 -0.10 -23.97
N ALA A 55 -0.81 0.35 -22.71
CA ALA A 55 -0.70 1.78 -22.38
C ALA A 55 0.63 2.37 -22.87
N PHE A 56 1.74 1.67 -22.63
CA PHE A 56 3.08 2.07 -23.10
C PHE A 56 3.16 2.19 -24.61
N ALA A 57 2.56 1.24 -25.35
CA ALA A 57 2.49 1.30 -26.82
C ALA A 57 1.74 2.53 -27.35
N ARG A 58 0.90 3.14 -26.52
CA ARG A 58 0.17 4.39 -26.85
C ARG A 58 0.84 5.65 -26.29
N GLY A 59 1.99 5.52 -25.64
CA GLY A 59 2.70 6.61 -24.98
C GLY A 59 2.03 7.11 -23.70
N VAL A 60 1.09 6.35 -23.13
CA VAL A 60 0.33 6.72 -21.93
C VAL A 60 1.07 6.20 -20.68
N LYS A 61 1.31 7.08 -19.72
CA LYS A 61 1.90 6.72 -18.42
C LYS A 61 0.89 5.93 -17.58
N VAL A 62 1.39 5.10 -16.66
CA VAL A 62 0.53 4.20 -15.87
C VAL A 62 0.71 4.43 -14.37
N VAL A 63 -0.40 4.46 -13.63
CA VAL A 63 -0.45 4.30 -12.18
C VAL A 63 -1.17 2.99 -11.87
N SER A 64 -0.54 2.07 -11.17
CA SER A 64 -1.14 0.76 -10.89
C SER A 64 -1.07 0.36 -9.42
N GLY A 65 -2.21 -0.15 -8.93
CA GLY A 65 -2.37 -0.80 -7.65
C GLY A 65 -2.53 -2.33 -7.74
N SER A 66 -2.38 -2.91 -8.93
CA SER A 66 -2.41 -4.36 -9.10
C SER A 66 -1.12 -4.99 -8.58
N THR A 67 -1.26 -6.14 -7.90
CA THR A 67 -0.16 -6.90 -7.29
C THR A 67 -0.02 -8.26 -7.93
N GLY A 68 1.03 -9.04 -7.59
CA GLY A 68 1.22 -10.41 -8.02
C GLY A 68 1.75 -10.60 -9.45
N TRP A 69 2.18 -9.53 -10.11
CA TRP A 69 2.83 -9.55 -11.43
C TRP A 69 4.36 -9.40 -11.33
N GLN A 70 4.86 -8.91 -10.21
CA GLN A 70 6.24 -8.45 -10.02
C GLN A 70 7.27 -9.56 -10.18
N GLU A 71 6.99 -10.75 -9.64
CA GLU A 71 7.89 -11.90 -9.72
C GLU A 71 8.14 -12.31 -11.19
N ALA A 72 7.08 -12.30 -12.00
CA ALA A 72 7.16 -12.74 -13.40
C ALA A 72 7.67 -11.64 -14.35
N HIS A 73 7.37 -10.36 -14.07
CA HIS A 73 7.50 -9.27 -15.04
C HIS A 73 8.22 -8.03 -14.49
N GLY A 74 8.65 -8.03 -13.21
CA GLY A 74 9.25 -6.86 -12.57
C GLY A 74 10.49 -6.36 -13.27
N ALA A 75 11.44 -7.26 -13.59
CA ALA A 75 12.69 -6.90 -14.28
C ALA A 75 12.45 -6.31 -15.67
N GLU A 76 11.44 -6.82 -16.40
CA GLU A 76 11.10 -6.29 -17.72
C GLU A 76 10.49 -4.90 -17.64
N ILE A 77 9.56 -4.68 -16.70
CA ILE A 77 8.95 -3.36 -16.47
C ILE A 77 10.02 -2.34 -16.06
N GLU A 78 10.94 -2.73 -15.19
CA GLU A 78 12.07 -1.87 -14.79
C GLU A 78 12.93 -1.47 -16.01
N ARG A 79 13.28 -2.42 -16.86
CA ARG A 79 14.01 -2.17 -18.10
C ARG A 79 13.24 -1.22 -19.04
N LEU A 80 11.94 -1.47 -19.26
CA LEU A 80 11.09 -0.62 -20.09
C LEU A 80 11.02 0.84 -19.57
N CYS A 81 10.98 1.01 -18.26
CA CYS A 81 10.97 2.33 -17.65
C CYS A 81 12.34 3.03 -17.72
N GLN A 82 13.44 2.29 -17.54
CA GLN A 82 14.80 2.85 -17.52
C GLN A 82 15.38 3.10 -18.91
N GLU A 83 15.17 2.17 -19.85
CA GLU A 83 15.83 2.18 -21.15
C GLU A 83 14.94 2.73 -22.28
N GLU A 84 13.61 2.52 -22.20
CA GLU A 84 12.69 2.89 -23.26
C GLU A 84 11.84 4.13 -22.91
N GLY A 85 12.04 4.71 -21.72
CA GLY A 85 11.41 5.96 -21.31
C GLY A 85 9.93 5.84 -20.91
N HIS A 86 9.43 4.62 -20.68
CA HIS A 86 8.09 4.41 -20.15
C HIS A 86 7.98 4.83 -18.69
N THR A 87 6.77 4.99 -18.21
CA THR A 87 6.52 5.44 -16.83
C THR A 87 5.46 4.58 -16.17
N LEU A 88 5.84 3.96 -15.06
CA LEU A 88 4.94 3.24 -14.15
C LEU A 88 5.08 3.80 -12.74
N PHE A 89 3.99 4.32 -12.18
CA PHE A 89 3.85 4.49 -10.74
C PHE A 89 3.20 3.22 -10.17
N TRP A 90 3.89 2.52 -9.30
CA TRP A 90 3.35 1.33 -8.68
C TRP A 90 3.39 1.39 -7.16
N SER A 91 2.29 0.94 -6.53
CA SER A 91 2.25 0.69 -5.10
C SER A 91 1.26 -0.43 -4.76
N SER A 92 1.60 -1.25 -3.79
CA SER A 92 0.66 -2.21 -3.19
C SER A 92 -0.38 -1.53 -2.28
N ASN A 93 -0.12 -0.30 -1.85
CA ASN A 93 -1.01 0.47 -0.98
C ASN A 93 -0.99 1.96 -1.35
N PHE A 94 -2.11 2.48 -1.81
CA PHE A 94 -2.30 3.90 -2.17
C PHE A 94 -2.93 4.74 -1.06
N SER A 95 -3.07 4.22 0.16
CA SER A 95 -3.66 5.00 1.26
C SER A 95 -2.72 6.12 1.70
N VAL A 96 -3.14 7.36 1.47
CA VAL A 96 -2.44 8.56 1.98
C VAL A 96 -2.30 8.49 3.50
N GLY A 97 -3.35 8.02 4.20
CA GLY A 97 -3.32 7.85 5.66
C GLY A 97 -2.27 6.84 6.11
N VAL A 98 -2.11 5.72 5.38
CA VAL A 98 -1.06 4.72 5.67
C VAL A 98 0.33 5.31 5.40
N ALA A 99 0.53 6.08 4.33
CA ALA A 99 1.81 6.71 4.04
C ALA A 99 2.23 7.70 5.16
N LEU A 100 1.30 8.54 5.61
CA LEU A 100 1.52 9.45 6.74
C LEU A 100 1.78 8.68 8.04
N PHE A 101 0.99 7.63 8.29
CA PHE A 101 1.15 6.78 9.47
C PHE A 101 2.52 6.11 9.50
N SER A 102 2.99 5.55 8.37
CA SER A 102 4.33 4.95 8.23
C SER A 102 5.43 5.96 8.52
N ALA A 103 5.32 7.21 8.01
CA ALA A 103 6.29 8.27 8.30
C ALA A 103 6.37 8.59 9.80
N VAL A 104 5.22 8.75 10.48
CA VAL A 104 5.16 8.96 11.93
C VAL A 104 5.71 7.75 12.69
N ASN A 105 5.39 6.54 12.24
CA ASN A 105 5.87 5.29 12.83
C ASN A 105 7.40 5.20 12.79
N ARG A 106 8.04 5.47 11.64
CA ARG A 106 9.51 5.51 11.52
C ARG A 106 10.13 6.55 12.46
N GLN A 107 9.56 7.75 12.50
CA GLN A 107 10.09 8.81 13.36
C GLN A 107 9.94 8.47 14.85
N LEU A 108 8.79 7.91 15.25
CA LEU A 108 8.55 7.46 16.61
C LEU A 108 9.53 6.33 16.99
N ALA A 109 9.69 5.32 16.14
CA ALA A 109 10.63 4.22 16.36
C ALA A 109 12.07 4.72 16.56
N LYS A 110 12.51 5.69 15.74
CA LYS A 110 13.82 6.33 15.88
C LYS A 110 13.99 7.02 17.22
N LEU A 111 12.97 7.73 17.71
CA LEU A 111 13.00 8.36 19.04
C LEU A 111 13.05 7.30 20.13
N MET A 112 12.22 6.26 20.02
CA MET A 112 12.10 5.19 21.02
C MET A 112 13.34 4.29 21.11
N ASN A 113 14.24 4.33 20.12
CA ASN A 113 15.52 3.63 20.19
C ASN A 113 16.39 4.07 21.39
N GLY A 114 16.26 5.34 21.78
CA GLY A 114 16.95 5.89 22.97
C GLY A 114 16.32 5.54 24.32
N PHE A 115 15.19 4.83 24.34
CA PHE A 115 14.40 4.56 25.55
C PHE A 115 14.11 3.06 25.71
N PRO A 116 15.10 2.24 26.17
CA PRO A 116 14.99 0.78 26.20
C PRO A 116 13.95 0.24 27.19
N GLN A 117 13.42 1.06 28.10
CA GLN A 117 12.36 0.69 29.03
C GLN A 117 10.98 0.52 28.35
N TYR A 118 10.83 0.98 27.12
CA TYR A 118 9.63 0.74 26.33
C TYR A 118 9.82 -0.46 25.40
N ASP A 119 8.90 -1.42 25.47
CA ASP A 119 8.79 -2.45 24.44
C ASP A 119 7.70 -2.08 23.44
N VAL A 120 7.72 -2.72 22.28
CA VAL A 120 6.83 -2.38 21.16
C VAL A 120 6.08 -3.61 20.67
N GLU A 121 4.79 -3.42 20.40
CA GLU A 121 3.94 -4.37 19.66
C GLU A 121 3.15 -3.65 18.56
N LEU A 122 2.73 -4.43 17.57
CA LEU A 122 1.85 -3.96 16.51
C LEU A 122 0.59 -4.83 16.49
N THR A 123 -0.57 -4.19 16.41
CA THR A 123 -1.87 -4.86 16.25
C THR A 123 -2.54 -4.39 14.96
N GLU A 124 -3.00 -5.36 14.15
CA GLU A 124 -3.80 -5.08 12.96
C GLU A 124 -5.19 -5.71 13.09
N THR A 125 -6.23 -4.99 12.66
CA THR A 125 -7.61 -5.48 12.62
C THR A 125 -8.17 -5.35 11.22
N HIS A 126 -8.73 -6.43 10.69
CA HIS A 126 -9.38 -6.47 9.39
C HIS A 126 -10.68 -7.28 9.42
N HIS A 127 -11.44 -7.17 8.33
CA HIS A 127 -12.67 -7.92 8.12
C HIS A 127 -12.47 -9.44 8.18
N ILE A 128 -13.55 -10.15 8.51
CA ILE A 128 -13.53 -11.60 8.72
C ILE A 128 -13.12 -12.42 7.49
N HIS A 129 -13.21 -11.85 6.28
CA HIS A 129 -12.88 -12.50 5.01
C HIS A 129 -11.40 -12.35 4.60
N LYS A 130 -10.57 -11.64 5.40
CA LYS A 130 -9.15 -11.48 5.10
C LYS A 130 -8.38 -12.74 5.49
N LEU A 131 -7.73 -13.36 4.48
CA LEU A 131 -7.05 -14.64 4.63
C LEU A 131 -5.63 -14.53 5.18
N ASP A 132 -4.88 -13.51 4.72
CA ASP A 132 -3.51 -13.30 5.15
C ASP A 132 -3.47 -12.68 6.57
N ALA A 133 -2.61 -13.21 7.42
CA ALA A 133 -2.29 -12.71 8.76
C ALA A 133 -0.81 -13.01 9.07
N PRO A 134 -0.01 -11.99 9.41
CA PRO A 134 -0.31 -10.56 9.41
C PRO A 134 -0.58 -9.99 8.01
N SER A 135 -1.26 -8.83 7.96
CA SER A 135 -1.46 -8.11 6.70
C SER A 135 -0.14 -7.56 6.13
N GLY A 136 -0.05 -7.43 4.80
CA GLY A 136 1.14 -6.85 4.16
C GLY A 136 1.50 -5.46 4.70
N THR A 137 0.50 -4.60 4.99
CA THR A 137 0.72 -3.28 5.61
C THR A 137 1.32 -3.41 7.01
N ALA A 138 0.85 -4.35 7.83
CA ALA A 138 1.41 -4.58 9.15
C ALA A 138 2.87 -5.05 9.09
N ILE A 139 3.21 -5.92 8.13
CA ILE A 139 4.59 -6.37 7.91
C ILE A 139 5.49 -5.18 7.50
N THR A 140 5.04 -4.30 6.62
CA THR A 140 5.78 -3.10 6.23
C THR A 140 6.00 -2.18 7.43
N LEU A 141 4.97 -1.90 8.22
CA LEU A 141 5.08 -1.09 9.44
C LEU A 141 6.03 -1.71 10.48
N ALA A 142 6.01 -3.02 10.63
CA ALA A 142 6.94 -3.72 11.51
C ALA A 142 8.39 -3.60 11.02
N GLN A 143 8.63 -3.70 9.72
CA GLN A 143 9.95 -3.50 9.13
C GLN A 143 10.44 -2.06 9.35
N ASP A 144 9.57 -1.05 9.13
CA ASP A 144 9.87 0.35 9.44
C ASP A 144 10.35 0.55 10.89
N ILE A 145 9.76 -0.19 11.85
CA ILE A 145 10.16 -0.14 13.26
C ILE A 145 11.52 -0.83 13.47
N ILE A 146 11.68 -2.04 12.93
CA ILE A 146 12.89 -2.86 13.09
C ILE A 146 14.12 -2.14 12.55
N ASP A 147 13.97 -1.45 11.43
CA ASP A 147 15.06 -0.67 10.81
C ASP A 147 15.54 0.51 11.68
N GLN A 148 14.78 0.91 12.71
CA GLN A 148 15.09 2.02 13.61
C GLN A 148 15.39 1.57 15.06
N LEU A 149 15.08 0.32 15.43
CA LEU A 149 15.24 -0.19 16.79
C LEU A 149 16.33 -1.26 16.89
N ASP A 150 17.52 -0.91 17.37
CA ASP A 150 18.67 -1.84 17.53
C ASP A 150 18.37 -3.08 18.38
N ARG A 151 17.34 -2.98 19.26
CA ARG A 151 16.91 -4.07 20.13
C ARG A 151 15.93 -5.06 19.48
N LYS A 152 15.43 -4.77 18.26
CA LYS A 152 14.58 -5.68 17.50
C LYS A 152 15.32 -6.16 16.24
N ASP A 153 15.26 -7.46 15.94
CA ASP A 153 15.97 -8.09 14.82
C ASP A 153 15.04 -8.79 13.81
N GLY A 154 13.74 -8.81 14.09
CA GLY A 154 12.74 -9.37 13.20
C GLY A 154 11.34 -9.24 13.78
N TRP A 155 10.34 -9.45 12.94
CA TRP A 155 8.96 -9.57 13.38
C TRP A 155 8.56 -11.04 13.52
N VAL A 156 7.53 -11.30 14.30
CA VAL A 156 6.92 -12.62 14.46
C VAL A 156 5.39 -12.48 14.52
N GLN A 157 4.71 -13.54 14.13
CA GLN A 157 3.27 -13.58 14.34
C GLN A 157 2.97 -13.58 15.84
N GLY A 158 2.27 -12.54 16.30
CA GLY A 158 1.70 -12.43 17.62
C GLY A 158 0.42 -13.25 17.78
N GLU A 159 -0.46 -12.84 18.66
CA GLU A 159 -1.77 -13.47 18.83
C GLU A 159 -2.67 -13.23 17.62
N GLN A 160 -3.48 -14.26 17.27
CA GLN A 160 -4.52 -14.11 16.27
C GLN A 160 -5.89 -14.35 16.90
N HIS A 161 -6.75 -13.33 16.87
CA HIS A 161 -8.15 -13.41 17.27
C HIS A 161 -8.99 -13.64 16.01
N LEU A 162 -9.51 -14.87 15.84
CA LEU A 162 -10.26 -15.26 14.67
C LEU A 162 -11.75 -14.85 14.77
N ALA A 163 -12.45 -14.83 13.63
CA ALA A 163 -13.85 -14.43 13.54
C ALA A 163 -14.81 -15.32 14.34
N ASP A 164 -14.46 -16.57 14.59
CA ASP A 164 -15.23 -17.53 15.39
C ASP A 164 -14.96 -17.40 16.90
N GLY A 165 -14.15 -16.41 17.31
CA GLY A 165 -13.75 -16.17 18.70
C GLY A 165 -12.60 -17.04 19.18
N SER A 166 -12.03 -17.90 18.36
CA SER A 166 -10.84 -18.68 18.71
C SER A 166 -9.59 -17.82 18.74
N LEU A 167 -8.62 -18.24 19.57
CA LEU A 167 -7.32 -17.57 19.74
C LEU A 167 -6.20 -18.52 19.33
N ILE A 168 -5.35 -18.05 18.40
CA ILE A 168 -4.08 -18.67 18.11
C ILE A 168 -3.00 -17.92 18.89
N PRO A 169 -2.24 -18.59 19.76
CA PRO A 169 -1.25 -17.92 20.60
C PRO A 169 -0.09 -17.36 19.78
N SER A 170 0.58 -16.36 20.35
CA SER A 170 1.79 -15.76 19.79
C SER A 170 2.89 -16.80 19.59
N ARG A 171 3.66 -16.63 18.52
CA ARG A 171 4.86 -17.42 18.22
C ARG A 171 6.16 -16.76 18.70
N GLN A 172 6.04 -15.67 19.46
CA GLN A 172 7.20 -14.96 20.00
C GLN A 172 8.02 -15.86 20.94
N THR A 173 9.31 -15.97 20.69
CA THR A 173 10.26 -16.76 21.48
C THR A 173 11.40 -15.93 22.07
N SER A 174 11.48 -14.66 21.70
CA SER A 174 12.53 -13.72 22.10
C SER A 174 11.97 -12.30 22.21
N GLU A 175 12.45 -11.54 23.18
CA GLU A 175 12.16 -10.10 23.31
C GLU A 175 12.71 -9.28 22.13
N ARG A 176 13.67 -9.81 21.36
CA ARG A 176 14.18 -9.19 20.15
C ARG A 176 13.23 -9.29 18.95
N GLN A 177 12.19 -10.11 19.05
CA GLN A 177 11.15 -10.20 18.04
C GLN A 177 10.03 -9.19 18.32
N LEU A 178 9.55 -8.51 17.26
CA LEU A 178 8.40 -7.64 17.32
C LEU A 178 7.14 -8.46 17.01
N PRO A 179 6.19 -8.64 17.96
CA PRO A 179 4.95 -9.36 17.71
C PRO A 179 3.98 -8.50 16.88
N ILE A 180 3.38 -9.13 15.88
CA ILE A 180 2.26 -8.56 15.11
C ILE A 180 1.01 -9.33 15.46
N ASN A 181 0.13 -8.72 16.25
CA ASN A 181 -1.16 -9.29 16.62
C ASN A 181 -2.18 -9.05 15.49
N SER A 182 -3.01 -10.04 15.20
CA SER A 182 -4.00 -9.98 14.12
C SER A 182 -5.41 -10.23 14.66
N ILE A 183 -6.33 -9.32 14.38
CA ILE A 183 -7.74 -9.43 14.78
C ILE A 183 -8.62 -9.49 13.52
N ARG A 184 -9.56 -10.43 13.48
CA ARG A 184 -10.57 -10.56 12.43
C ARG A 184 -11.93 -10.24 13.00
N ARG A 185 -12.51 -9.08 12.59
CA ARG A 185 -13.74 -8.56 13.18
C ARG A 185 -14.58 -7.84 12.14
N ASP A 186 -15.85 -8.16 12.09
CA ASP A 186 -16.87 -7.50 11.26
C ASP A 186 -16.41 -7.26 9.81
N GLU A 187 -16.74 -6.09 9.25
CA GLU A 187 -16.33 -5.62 7.92
C GLU A 187 -15.26 -4.51 8.00
N VAL A 188 -14.42 -4.53 9.04
CA VAL A 188 -13.36 -3.53 9.27
C VAL A 188 -12.44 -3.44 8.06
N PRO A 189 -12.29 -2.27 7.40
CA PRO A 189 -11.46 -2.11 6.22
C PRO A 189 -9.96 -2.27 6.51
N GLY A 190 -9.53 -1.88 7.70
CA GLY A 190 -8.17 -2.00 8.19
C GLY A 190 -7.84 -0.98 9.28
N ILE A 191 -7.44 -1.47 10.45
CA ILE A 191 -6.91 -0.64 11.56
C ILE A 191 -5.51 -1.16 11.86
N HIS A 192 -4.56 -0.25 12.06
CA HIS A 192 -3.20 -0.58 12.47
C HIS A 192 -2.82 0.28 13.67
N SER A 193 -2.39 -0.36 14.75
CA SER A 193 -1.96 0.32 15.98
C SER A 193 -0.55 -0.15 16.35
N VAL A 194 0.32 0.81 16.65
CA VAL A 194 1.66 0.57 17.19
C VAL A 194 1.67 1.11 18.61
N THR A 195 1.98 0.27 19.57
CA THR A 195 2.03 0.62 21.00
C THR A 195 3.42 0.39 21.55
N TYR A 196 3.97 1.42 22.18
CA TYR A 196 5.17 1.35 23.00
C TYR A 196 4.74 1.37 24.47
N GLU A 197 5.04 0.30 25.20
CA GLU A 197 4.61 0.08 26.58
C GLU A 197 5.79 0.09 27.54
N SER A 198 5.63 0.74 28.70
CA SER A 198 6.56 0.74 29.84
C SER A 198 5.81 0.48 31.15
N GLU A 199 6.52 0.32 32.26
CA GLU A 199 5.90 0.25 33.58
C GLU A 199 5.16 1.54 33.98
N ALA A 200 5.53 2.70 33.41
CA ALA A 200 5.01 4.01 33.79
C ALA A 200 3.82 4.45 32.95
N ASP A 201 3.88 4.18 31.64
CA ASP A 201 2.91 4.68 30.65
C ASP A 201 3.03 3.94 29.32
N SER A 202 2.10 4.23 28.41
CA SER A 202 2.13 3.75 27.04
C SER A 202 1.99 4.90 26.03
N ILE A 203 2.59 4.72 24.85
CA ILE A 203 2.42 5.60 23.69
C ILE A 203 1.85 4.77 22.55
N THR A 204 0.66 5.12 22.08
CA THR A 204 0.00 4.43 20.97
C THR A 204 -0.28 5.38 19.82
N ILE A 205 0.10 4.99 18.62
CA ILE A 205 -0.36 5.62 17.39
C ILE A 205 -1.28 4.65 16.64
N THR A 206 -2.35 5.17 16.01
CA THR A 206 -3.35 4.34 15.33
C THR A 206 -3.76 4.99 14.00
N HIS A 207 -3.80 4.18 12.96
CA HIS A 207 -4.47 4.48 11.71
C HIS A 207 -5.72 3.60 11.59
N ASP A 208 -6.88 4.23 11.41
CA ASP A 208 -8.18 3.58 11.22
C ASP A 208 -8.77 3.98 9.87
N ALA A 209 -8.85 3.02 8.95
CA ALA A 209 -9.43 3.23 7.63
C ALA A 209 -10.95 3.08 7.70
N HIS A 210 -11.70 4.17 7.53
CA HIS A 210 -13.17 4.15 7.53
C HIS A 210 -13.77 3.71 6.19
N SER A 211 -13.00 3.83 5.09
CA SER A 211 -13.45 3.45 3.75
C SER A 211 -12.28 3.34 2.77
N ARG A 212 -12.56 2.82 1.57
CA ARG A 212 -11.57 2.77 0.47
C ARG A 212 -11.34 4.11 -0.24
N ARG A 213 -12.01 5.20 0.15
CA ARG A 213 -11.81 6.54 -0.48
C ARG A 213 -10.38 7.04 -0.32
N GLY A 214 -9.69 6.74 0.79
CA GLY A 214 -8.28 7.11 1.00
C GLY A 214 -7.35 6.50 -0.05
N PHE A 215 -7.59 5.26 -0.44
CA PHE A 215 -6.83 4.58 -1.50
C PHE A 215 -7.12 5.18 -2.88
N ALA A 216 -8.40 5.49 -3.17
CA ALA A 216 -8.78 6.10 -4.44
C ALA A 216 -8.21 7.52 -4.57
N LEU A 217 -8.19 8.31 -3.49
CA LEU A 217 -7.55 9.62 -3.45
C LEU A 217 -6.03 9.49 -3.73
N GLY A 218 -5.35 8.56 -3.06
CA GLY A 218 -3.93 8.35 -3.29
C GLY A 218 -3.60 7.94 -4.73
N ALA A 219 -4.45 7.13 -5.38
CA ALA A 219 -4.29 6.79 -6.79
C ALA A 219 -4.41 8.03 -7.71
N VAL A 220 -5.33 8.95 -7.41
CA VAL A 220 -5.45 10.21 -8.17
C VAL A 220 -4.26 11.12 -7.92
N LEU A 221 -3.80 11.28 -6.67
CA LEU A 221 -2.59 12.06 -6.35
C LEU A 221 -1.34 11.47 -7.04
N ALA A 222 -1.23 10.14 -7.08
CA ALA A 222 -0.17 9.46 -7.82
C ALA A 222 -0.24 9.76 -9.33
N ALA A 223 -1.45 9.84 -9.91
CA ALA A 223 -1.61 10.21 -11.32
C ALA A 223 -1.21 11.67 -11.59
N GLU A 224 -1.60 12.59 -10.71
CA GLU A 224 -1.17 14.00 -10.79
C GLU A 224 0.36 14.13 -10.73
N TYR A 225 1.01 13.40 -9.83
CA TYR A 225 2.47 13.34 -9.73
C TYR A 225 3.10 12.73 -10.99
N THR A 226 2.56 11.60 -11.46
CA THR A 226 3.07 10.85 -12.62
C THR A 226 2.99 11.67 -13.90
N LYS A 227 2.02 12.59 -14.03
CA LYS A 227 1.88 13.46 -15.20
C LYS A 227 3.19 14.19 -15.51
N THR A 228 3.91 14.67 -14.50
CA THR A 228 5.14 15.48 -14.64
C THR A 228 6.44 14.71 -14.35
N HIS A 229 6.35 13.47 -13.88
CA HIS A 229 7.51 12.62 -13.56
C HIS A 229 7.63 11.43 -14.50
N HIS A 230 8.80 10.79 -14.53
CA HIS A 230 9.13 9.72 -15.46
C HIS A 230 9.83 8.55 -14.76
N GLY A 231 9.76 7.37 -15.40
CA GLY A 231 10.44 6.17 -14.94
C GLY A 231 9.59 5.34 -13.96
N LEU A 232 10.25 4.59 -13.09
CA LEU A 232 9.58 3.80 -12.06
C LEU A 232 9.36 4.65 -10.81
N LEU A 233 8.10 4.92 -10.49
CA LEU A 233 7.67 5.82 -9.43
C LEU A 233 6.97 5.04 -8.30
N THR A 234 7.09 5.55 -7.06
CA THR A 234 6.54 4.91 -5.85
C THR A 234 5.89 5.93 -4.91
N MET A 235 5.22 5.44 -3.87
CA MET A 235 4.62 6.29 -2.84
C MET A 235 5.67 7.09 -2.06
N ASP A 236 6.89 6.56 -1.87
CA ASP A 236 7.97 7.27 -1.18
C ASP A 236 8.49 8.48 -1.98
N LEU A 237 8.41 8.40 -3.32
CA LEU A 237 8.73 9.54 -4.19
C LEU A 237 7.62 10.59 -4.18
N LEU A 238 6.37 10.17 -4.05
CA LEU A 238 5.21 11.07 -3.96
C LEU A 238 5.15 11.76 -2.59
N PHE A 239 5.49 11.03 -1.52
CA PHE A 239 5.47 11.51 -0.14
C PHE A 239 6.85 11.33 0.51
N PRO A 240 7.83 12.20 0.22
CA PRO A 240 9.21 12.12 0.72
C PRO A 240 9.30 12.65 2.17
N PHE A 241 8.71 11.93 3.13
CA PHE A 241 8.75 12.28 4.57
C PHE A 241 9.96 11.71 5.28
#